data_1448c0860cac99a06af0fdb0f9d5271b
#
_entry.id   1448c0860cac99a06af0fdb0f9d5271b
#
_cell.length_a   1.000
_cell.length_b   1.000
_cell.length_c   1.000
_cell.angle_alpha   90.00
_cell.angle_beta   90.00
_cell.angle_gamma   90.00
#
_symmetry.space_group_name_H-M   'P 1'
#
loop_
_entity.id
_entity.type
_entity.pdbx_description
1 polymer ?
#
loop_
_entity_poly.entity_id
_entity_poly.type
_entity_poly.pdbx_seq_one_letter_code
_entity_poly.pdbx_strand_id
1 'polypeptide(L)'
;MLENAKISFLVFVVACFIGCSGNKTALKSNNTTLSDQEILASISEIQNSQDYLLQAGDLVEIKVYKEDDMDRTLRIATNGSITFPLIGNVKIAGLTVSSAEQKLERALQAYLKTPSVSFLIQEYANKTVYVLGQVKKPSSIAITPEKTMTLLEAITSAGGFTDVAAISKVKILRMENGEKKSIEVDVSKITKEGNKQYDVPLKPSDVVYVPQSLF
;
A
#
# COMPACT_ATOMS: atom_id res chain seq x y z
N MET A 1 -30.27 27.99 54.08
CA MET A 1 -31.71 28.20 53.86
C MET A 1 -32.15 27.11 52.90
N LEU A 2 -32.70 26.09 53.49
CA LEU A 2 -34.09 25.65 53.42
C LEU A 2 -34.38 25.02 52.08
N GLU A 3 -34.62 23.84 52.04
CA GLU A 3 -35.54 22.83 52.56
C GLU A 3 -36.25 22.12 51.42
N ASN A 4 -36.21 20.86 51.47
CA ASN A 4 -37.29 19.86 51.70
C ASN A 4 -37.90 19.38 50.37
N ALA A 5 -38.32 18.20 50.20
CA ALA A 5 -38.49 16.96 50.95
C ALA A 5 -39.42 16.06 50.13
N LYS A 6 -39.20 14.75 50.24
CA LYS A 6 -40.21 13.66 50.36
C LYS A 6 -41.26 13.50 49.21
N ILE A 7 -41.69 12.34 48.78
CA ILE A 7 -42.25 11.12 49.41
C ILE A 7 -42.44 10.09 48.28
N SER A 8 -41.88 8.95 48.33
CA SER A 8 -42.45 7.63 48.63
C SER A 8 -43.87 7.34 48.15
N PHE A 9 -44.04 6.36 47.25
CA PHE A 9 -45.15 5.43 47.36
C PHE A 9 -44.80 4.05 46.70
N LEU A 10 -44.91 3.08 47.52
CA LEU A 10 -44.77 1.66 47.36
C LEU A 10 -46.11 1.10 46.88
N VAL A 11 -46.15 0.31 45.81
CA VAL A 11 -47.22 -0.68 45.65
C VAL A 11 -46.65 -1.95 45.03
N PHE A 12 -46.74 -2.99 45.84
CA PHE A 12 -46.51 -4.36 45.62
C PHE A 12 -47.72 -4.96 44.86
N VAL A 13 -47.51 -5.63 43.71
CA VAL A 13 -48.46 -6.68 43.29
C VAL A 13 -47.69 -7.87 42.75
N VAL A 14 -47.74 -8.92 43.54
CA VAL A 14 -47.31 -10.27 43.18
C VAL A 14 -48.45 -10.90 42.36
N ALA A 15 -48.11 -11.49 41.22
CA ALA A 15 -48.90 -12.55 40.64
C ALA A 15 -48.01 -13.54 39.91
N CYS A 16 -47.88 -14.71 40.53
CA CYS A 16 -47.36 -15.93 39.91
C CYS A 16 -48.26 -16.36 38.74
N PHE A 17 -47.66 -16.74 37.65
CA PHE A 17 -48.22 -17.82 36.80
C PHE A 17 -47.08 -18.72 36.30
N ILE A 18 -47.17 -19.96 36.67
CA ILE A 18 -46.40 -21.12 36.24
C ILE A 18 -46.92 -21.51 34.87
N GLY A 19 -46.04 -21.81 33.94
CA GLY A 19 -46.49 -22.47 32.72
C GLY A 19 -45.45 -22.67 31.62
N CYS A 20 -44.91 -23.88 31.56
CA CYS A 20 -44.45 -24.67 30.40
C CYS A 20 -43.23 -24.28 29.59
N SER A 21 -42.24 -25.06 29.80
CA SER A 21 -41.23 -25.68 28.92
C SER A 21 -41.54 -25.60 27.42
N GLY A 22 -40.61 -25.00 26.68
CA GLY A 22 -40.53 -25.05 25.24
C GLY A 22 -39.12 -24.66 24.81
N ASN A 23 -38.22 -25.65 24.81
CA ASN A 23 -36.83 -25.49 24.37
C ASN A 23 -36.83 -25.25 22.85
N LYS A 24 -36.77 -24.02 22.40
CA LYS A 24 -36.48 -23.65 21.02
C LYS A 24 -35.10 -23.06 20.99
N THR A 25 -34.14 -23.86 20.57
CA THR A 25 -32.78 -23.42 20.16
C THR A 25 -32.95 -22.40 19.03
N ALA A 26 -32.96 -21.13 19.39
CA ALA A 26 -32.86 -20.06 18.43
C ALA A 26 -31.40 -19.99 17.97
N LEU A 27 -31.14 -20.39 16.74
CA LEU A 27 -29.92 -20.05 16.01
C LEU A 27 -29.76 -18.53 16.03
N LYS A 28 -28.83 -18.06 16.84
CA LYS A 28 -28.42 -16.67 16.89
C LYS A 28 -27.70 -16.39 15.58
N SER A 29 -28.38 -15.88 14.58
CA SER A 29 -27.82 -15.25 13.41
C SER A 29 -27.04 -14.01 13.90
N ASN A 30 -25.73 -14.13 13.99
CA ASN A 30 -24.86 -12.98 14.20
C ASN A 30 -24.79 -12.17 12.89
N ASN A 31 -25.86 -11.44 12.59
CA ASN A 31 -25.76 -10.32 11.67
C ASN A 31 -25.04 -9.20 12.41
N THR A 32 -23.71 -9.23 12.39
CA THR A 32 -22.89 -8.08 12.73
C THR A 32 -23.07 -7.08 11.59
N THR A 33 -24.07 -6.22 11.67
CA THR A 33 -24.11 -5.01 10.87
C THR A 33 -22.99 -4.14 11.39
N LEU A 34 -21.94 -3.97 10.59
CA LEU A 34 -20.88 -3.00 10.87
C LEU A 34 -21.56 -1.64 11.08
N SER A 35 -21.19 -0.95 12.15
CA SER A 35 -21.71 0.39 12.38
C SER A 35 -21.22 1.33 11.28
N ASP A 36 -21.98 2.38 10.96
CA ASP A 36 -21.57 3.38 9.96
C ASP A 36 -20.20 3.98 10.29
N GLN A 37 -19.82 4.02 11.57
CA GLN A 37 -18.51 4.47 12.02
C GLN A 37 -17.38 3.47 11.68
N GLU A 38 -17.63 2.16 11.75
CA GLU A 38 -16.65 1.14 11.34
C GLU A 38 -16.51 1.11 9.82
N ILE A 39 -17.58 1.35 9.09
CA ILE A 39 -17.54 1.48 7.63
C ILE A 39 -16.76 2.74 7.23
N LEU A 40 -17.01 3.87 7.88
CA LEU A 40 -16.28 5.12 7.64
C LEU A 40 -14.81 5.02 8.04
N ALA A 41 -14.48 4.32 9.14
CA ALA A 41 -13.10 4.05 9.53
C ALA A 41 -12.38 3.16 8.50
N SER A 42 -13.04 2.10 8.01
CA SER A 42 -12.45 1.24 6.98
C SER A 42 -12.30 1.95 5.63
N ILE A 43 -13.22 2.87 5.28
CA ILE A 43 -13.09 3.72 4.09
C ILE A 43 -11.92 4.71 4.25
N SER A 44 -11.73 5.28 5.44
CA SER A 44 -10.60 6.19 5.71
C SER A 44 -9.24 5.48 5.67
N GLU A 45 -9.19 4.19 6.05
CA GLU A 45 -8.00 3.37 5.90
C GLU A 45 -7.71 3.01 4.43
N ILE A 46 -8.75 2.80 3.62
CA ILE A 46 -8.63 2.57 2.17
C ILE A 46 -8.20 3.86 1.44
N GLN A 47 -8.63 5.02 1.91
CA GLN A 47 -8.22 6.33 1.37
C GLN A 47 -6.82 6.77 1.82
N ASN A 48 -6.23 6.09 2.80
CA ASN A 48 -4.83 6.27 3.18
C ASN A 48 -3.92 5.43 2.26
N SER A 49 -4.20 5.40 0.95
CA SER A 49 -3.21 5.03 -0.05
C SER A 49 -2.06 6.01 0.13
N GLN A 50 -0.93 5.52 0.59
CA GLN A 50 0.28 6.32 0.74
C GLN A 50 0.49 7.06 -0.59
N ASP A 51 0.35 8.39 -0.56
CA ASP A 51 0.55 9.22 -1.73
C ASP A 51 1.87 8.83 -2.40
N TYR A 52 1.81 8.51 -3.68
CA TYR A 52 3.02 8.15 -4.42
C TYR A 52 4.03 9.29 -4.35
N LEU A 53 5.23 8.97 -3.94
CA LEU A 53 6.35 9.93 -3.94
C LEU A 53 7.10 9.81 -5.26
N LEU A 54 7.20 10.92 -5.98
CA LEU A 54 7.94 11.04 -7.24
C LEU A 54 9.38 10.53 -7.06
N GLN A 55 9.87 9.77 -8.03
CA GLN A 55 11.19 9.15 -7.96
C GLN A 55 12.02 9.46 -9.22
N ALA A 56 13.33 9.37 -9.08
CA ALA A 56 14.23 9.42 -10.23
C ALA A 56 13.86 8.31 -11.22
N GLY A 57 13.73 8.67 -12.51
CA GLY A 57 13.32 7.78 -13.57
C GLY A 57 11.85 7.87 -13.98
N ASP A 58 10.98 8.45 -13.16
CA ASP A 58 9.58 8.70 -13.55
C ASP A 58 9.53 9.64 -14.75
N LEU A 59 8.60 9.36 -15.69
CA LEU A 59 8.26 10.24 -16.78
C LEU A 59 7.01 11.02 -16.39
N VAL A 60 7.14 12.34 -16.35
CA VAL A 60 6.06 13.23 -15.91
C VAL A 60 5.71 14.21 -17.03
N GLU A 61 4.43 14.41 -17.25
CA GLU A 61 3.90 15.49 -18.06
C GLU A 61 3.50 16.65 -17.15
N ILE A 62 3.99 17.83 -17.46
CA ILE A 62 3.73 19.05 -16.70
C ILE A 62 3.07 20.05 -17.64
N LYS A 63 1.91 20.54 -17.26
CA LYS A 63 1.15 21.55 -17.98
C LYS A 63 0.96 22.79 -17.14
N VAL A 64 1.11 23.95 -17.77
CA VAL A 64 0.87 25.24 -17.14
C VAL A 64 -0.34 25.89 -17.79
N TYR A 65 -1.38 26.13 -17.02
CA TYR A 65 -2.65 26.65 -17.52
C TYR A 65 -2.46 27.98 -18.26
N LYS A 66 -2.92 28.04 -19.51
CA LYS A 66 -2.81 29.17 -20.47
C LYS A 66 -1.38 29.49 -20.95
N GLU A 67 -0.41 28.60 -20.70
CA GLU A 67 0.98 28.78 -21.12
C GLU A 67 1.44 27.50 -21.85
N ASP A 68 0.80 27.19 -22.99
CA ASP A 68 1.06 25.93 -23.73
C ASP A 68 2.53 25.79 -24.17
N ASP A 69 3.23 26.92 -24.35
CA ASP A 69 4.66 26.94 -24.66
C ASP A 69 5.53 26.39 -23.54
N MET A 70 4.98 26.24 -22.35
CA MET A 70 5.67 25.71 -21.16
C MET A 70 5.37 24.24 -20.91
N ASP A 71 4.43 23.63 -21.61
CA ASP A 71 4.10 22.22 -21.46
C ASP A 71 5.30 21.33 -21.78
N ARG A 72 5.62 20.44 -20.91
CA ARG A 72 6.78 19.52 -21.03
C ARG A 72 6.48 18.13 -20.53
N THR A 73 6.98 17.16 -21.29
CA THR A 73 7.13 15.78 -20.81
C THR A 73 8.60 15.56 -20.48
N LEU A 74 8.90 15.27 -19.22
CA LEU A 74 10.26 15.21 -18.69
C LEU A 74 10.44 13.94 -17.87
N ARG A 75 11.61 13.33 -17.99
CA ARG A 75 12.02 12.26 -17.08
C ARG A 75 12.78 12.85 -15.90
N ILE A 76 12.41 12.46 -14.69
CA ILE A 76 13.12 12.89 -13.48
C ILE A 76 14.53 12.31 -13.51
N ALA A 77 15.52 13.19 -13.46
CA ALA A 77 16.93 12.82 -13.51
C ALA A 77 17.34 12.01 -12.26
N THR A 78 18.48 11.33 -12.33
CA THR A 78 19.01 10.49 -11.23
C THR A 78 19.26 11.24 -9.94
N ASN A 79 19.54 12.56 -10.02
CA ASN A 79 19.66 13.45 -8.87
C ASN A 79 18.30 13.87 -8.27
N GLY A 80 17.19 13.39 -8.84
CA GLY A 80 15.83 13.70 -8.40
C GLY A 80 15.27 15.03 -8.86
N SER A 81 15.89 15.67 -9.87
CA SER A 81 15.50 16.98 -10.37
C SER A 81 14.97 16.91 -11.81
N ILE A 82 14.21 17.93 -12.19
CA ILE A 82 13.84 18.24 -13.58
C ILE A 82 14.36 19.61 -13.96
N THR A 83 14.57 19.85 -15.25
CA THR A 83 14.86 21.19 -15.77
C THR A 83 13.59 21.74 -16.42
N PHE A 84 13.05 22.83 -15.87
CA PHE A 84 11.80 23.42 -16.32
C PHE A 84 12.04 24.85 -16.84
N PRO A 85 11.28 25.30 -17.88
CA PRO A 85 11.43 26.65 -18.43
C PRO A 85 11.30 27.72 -17.35
N LEU A 86 12.01 28.83 -17.52
CA LEU A 86 12.09 30.00 -16.65
C LEU A 86 12.75 29.75 -15.27
N ILE A 87 12.46 28.62 -14.61
CA ILE A 87 12.89 28.33 -13.23
C ILE A 87 14.12 27.41 -13.16
N GLY A 88 14.56 26.83 -14.29
CA GLY A 88 15.75 25.99 -14.35
C GLY A 88 15.60 24.65 -13.63
N ASN A 89 16.54 24.31 -12.81
CA ASN A 89 16.62 22.97 -12.16
C ASN A 89 15.84 22.95 -10.86
N VAL A 90 14.83 22.06 -10.76
CA VAL A 90 13.96 21.93 -9.60
C VAL A 90 13.96 20.48 -9.09
N LYS A 91 14.31 20.28 -7.83
CA LYS A 91 14.28 18.95 -7.19
C LYS A 91 12.85 18.61 -6.80
N ILE A 92 12.32 17.52 -7.36
CA ILE A 92 10.94 17.06 -7.14
C ILE A 92 10.85 15.63 -6.61
N ALA A 93 11.91 14.83 -6.70
CA ALA A 93 11.92 13.50 -6.12
C ALA A 93 11.72 13.54 -4.60
N GLY A 94 10.91 12.61 -4.09
CA GLY A 94 10.50 12.55 -2.69
C GLY A 94 9.31 13.44 -2.34
N LEU A 95 8.74 14.16 -3.31
CA LEU A 95 7.50 14.93 -3.15
C LEU A 95 6.32 14.12 -3.68
N THR A 96 5.13 14.36 -3.13
CA THR A 96 3.87 13.95 -3.76
C THR A 96 3.62 14.78 -5.02
N VAL A 97 2.74 14.32 -5.91
CA VAL A 97 2.32 15.09 -7.09
C VAL A 97 1.86 16.50 -6.69
N SER A 98 0.94 16.59 -5.74
CA SER A 98 0.41 17.87 -5.26
C SER A 98 1.49 18.78 -4.66
N SER A 99 2.45 18.23 -3.91
CA SER A 99 3.56 19.00 -3.37
C SER A 99 4.51 19.51 -4.46
N ALA A 100 4.68 18.74 -5.54
CA ALA A 100 5.49 19.13 -6.69
C ALA A 100 4.80 20.24 -7.50
N GLU A 101 3.48 20.15 -7.72
CA GLU A 101 2.66 21.21 -8.35
C GLU A 101 2.83 22.53 -7.59
N GLN A 102 2.57 22.53 -6.29
CA GLN A 102 2.71 23.73 -5.46
C GLN A 102 4.13 24.29 -5.44
N LYS A 103 5.15 23.43 -5.53
CA LYS A 103 6.55 23.89 -5.58
C LYS A 103 6.85 24.59 -6.88
N LEU A 104 6.38 24.06 -8.02
CA LEU A 104 6.54 24.70 -9.32
C LEU A 104 5.75 25.98 -9.43
N GLU A 105 4.49 25.99 -8.97
CA GLU A 105 3.67 27.21 -8.94
C GLU A 105 4.37 28.34 -8.19
N ARG A 106 4.87 28.05 -6.97
CA ARG A 106 5.63 29.04 -6.17
C ARG A 106 6.87 29.56 -6.91
N ALA A 107 7.60 28.67 -7.57
CA ALA A 107 8.77 29.08 -8.33
C ALA A 107 8.42 29.94 -9.56
N LEU A 108 7.30 29.63 -10.22
CA LEU A 108 6.82 30.36 -11.40
C LEU A 108 6.18 31.71 -11.07
N GLN A 109 5.74 31.96 -9.84
CA GLN A 109 5.19 33.25 -9.41
C GLN A 109 6.15 34.45 -9.64
N ALA A 110 7.45 34.19 -9.74
CA ALA A 110 8.42 35.22 -10.11
C ALA A 110 8.29 35.70 -11.56
N TYR A 111 7.65 34.91 -12.43
CA TYR A 111 7.55 35.14 -13.87
C TYR A 111 6.12 35.27 -14.36
N LEU A 112 5.15 34.60 -13.69
CA LEU A 112 3.72 34.56 -14.02
C LEU A 112 2.88 35.09 -12.86
N LYS A 113 1.78 35.79 -13.15
CA LYS A 113 0.94 36.39 -12.10
C LYS A 113 0.18 35.36 -11.27
N THR A 114 -0.38 34.34 -11.91
CA THR A 114 -1.19 33.29 -11.25
C THR A 114 -0.94 31.95 -11.94
N PRO A 115 0.27 31.35 -11.77
CA PRO A 115 0.56 30.07 -12.40
C PRO A 115 -0.30 28.97 -11.75
N SER A 116 -0.88 28.13 -12.58
CA SER A 116 -1.54 26.90 -12.16
C SER A 116 -0.90 25.74 -12.90
N VAL A 117 -0.30 24.83 -12.17
CA VAL A 117 0.50 23.72 -12.70
C VAL A 117 -0.24 22.41 -12.46
N SER A 118 -0.31 21.57 -13.49
CA SER A 118 -0.83 20.22 -13.42
C SER A 118 0.27 19.22 -13.74
N PHE A 119 0.36 18.19 -12.91
CA PHE A 119 1.30 17.07 -13.05
C PHE A 119 0.58 15.77 -13.36
N LEU A 120 1.00 15.08 -14.40
CA LEU A 120 0.56 13.73 -14.71
C LEU A 120 1.78 12.81 -14.80
N ILE A 121 1.77 11.70 -14.05
CA ILE A 121 2.78 10.66 -14.21
C ILE A 121 2.37 9.80 -15.40
N GLN A 122 3.14 9.86 -16.49
CA GLN A 122 2.90 9.05 -17.68
C GLN A 122 3.53 7.65 -17.55
N GLU A 123 4.73 7.58 -16.98
CA GLU A 123 5.41 6.32 -16.72
C GLU A 123 6.09 6.35 -15.35
N TYR A 124 5.89 5.33 -14.57
CA TYR A 124 6.65 5.13 -13.33
C TYR A 124 8.06 4.61 -13.63
N ALA A 125 9.02 4.97 -12.79
CA ALA A 125 10.36 4.39 -12.87
C ALA A 125 10.28 2.86 -12.79
N ASN A 126 10.94 2.17 -13.72
CA ASN A 126 10.95 0.72 -13.76
C ASN A 126 11.56 0.16 -12.48
N LYS A 127 10.75 -0.39 -11.64
CA LYS A 127 11.14 -1.14 -10.44
C LYS A 127 10.99 -2.61 -10.74
N THR A 128 12.05 -3.37 -10.56
CA THR A 128 12.04 -4.81 -10.81
C THR A 128 12.48 -5.58 -9.58
N VAL A 129 11.95 -6.78 -9.42
CA VAL A 129 12.51 -7.85 -8.59
C VAL A 129 13.01 -8.96 -9.50
N TYR A 130 13.99 -9.69 -9.05
CA TYR A 130 14.57 -10.80 -9.78
C TYR A 130 14.21 -12.10 -9.07
N VAL A 131 13.66 -13.06 -9.81
CA VAL A 131 13.33 -14.40 -9.29
C VAL A 131 14.21 -15.42 -9.97
N LEU A 132 15.03 -16.10 -9.19
CA LEU A 132 16.07 -17.02 -9.66
C LEU A 132 16.01 -18.37 -8.93
N GLY A 133 16.63 -19.39 -9.52
CA GLY A 133 16.74 -20.74 -8.93
C GLY A 133 15.58 -21.64 -9.36
N GLN A 134 15.06 -22.44 -8.44
CA GLN A 134 14.09 -23.51 -8.71
C GLN A 134 12.66 -22.98 -8.85
N VAL A 135 12.44 -22.11 -9.83
CA VAL A 135 11.14 -21.65 -10.33
C VAL A 135 10.99 -22.05 -11.80
N LYS A 136 9.76 -22.18 -12.27
CA LYS A 136 9.52 -22.65 -13.65
C LYS A 136 10.02 -21.67 -14.72
N LYS A 137 10.00 -20.37 -14.45
CA LYS A 137 10.43 -19.30 -15.37
C LYS A 137 11.24 -18.25 -14.61
N PRO A 138 12.53 -18.49 -14.34
CA PRO A 138 13.38 -17.45 -13.75
C PRO A 138 13.34 -16.18 -14.61
N SER A 139 13.04 -15.03 -14.00
CA SER A 139 12.84 -13.78 -14.72
C SER A 139 12.96 -12.56 -13.80
N SER A 140 13.07 -11.39 -14.42
CA SER A 140 12.83 -10.11 -13.77
C SER A 140 11.35 -9.76 -13.90
N ILE A 141 10.75 -9.31 -12.79
CA ILE A 141 9.32 -8.97 -12.71
C ILE A 141 9.22 -7.50 -12.34
N ALA A 142 8.49 -6.73 -13.14
CA ALA A 142 8.24 -5.33 -12.86
C ALA A 142 7.27 -5.18 -11.67
N ILE A 143 7.60 -4.29 -10.74
CA ILE A 143 6.72 -3.90 -9.65
C ILE A 143 5.99 -2.62 -10.05
N THR A 144 4.67 -2.64 -10.01
CA THR A 144 3.87 -1.42 -10.14
C THR A 144 3.91 -0.64 -8.83
N PRO A 145 4.15 0.68 -8.84
CA PRO A 145 4.23 1.48 -7.63
C PRO A 145 2.95 1.51 -6.80
N GLU A 146 1.83 1.27 -7.45
CA GLU A 146 0.47 1.31 -6.88
C GLU A 146 0.16 0.07 -6.04
N LYS A 147 0.90 -1.02 -6.24
CA LYS A 147 0.67 -2.29 -5.55
C LYS A 147 1.96 -2.85 -4.97
N THR A 148 1.94 -3.14 -3.69
CA THR A 148 3.04 -3.88 -3.05
C THR A 148 3.06 -5.32 -3.54
N MET A 149 4.15 -5.74 -4.19
CA MET A 149 4.35 -7.11 -4.62
C MET A 149 4.86 -7.96 -3.46
N THR A 150 4.25 -9.11 -3.23
CA THR A 150 4.70 -10.06 -2.21
C THR A 150 5.61 -11.14 -2.78
N LEU A 151 6.31 -11.85 -1.88
CA LEU A 151 7.16 -12.99 -2.26
C LEU A 151 6.37 -14.06 -3.02
N LEU A 152 5.17 -14.41 -2.53
CA LEU A 152 4.35 -15.42 -3.16
C LEU A 152 3.84 -14.97 -4.54
N GLU A 153 3.47 -13.70 -4.69
CA GLU A 153 3.07 -13.13 -5.98
C GLU A 153 4.22 -13.17 -6.99
N ALA A 154 5.44 -12.84 -6.58
CA ALA A 154 6.61 -12.91 -7.45
C ALA A 154 6.92 -14.33 -7.91
N ILE A 155 6.89 -15.31 -7.01
CA ILE A 155 7.09 -16.71 -7.34
C ILE A 155 5.98 -17.22 -8.27
N THR A 156 4.73 -16.83 -8.02
CA THR A 156 3.59 -17.22 -8.89
C THR A 156 3.76 -16.62 -10.29
N SER A 157 4.19 -15.36 -10.39
CA SER A 157 4.49 -14.70 -11.67
C SER A 157 5.63 -15.38 -12.43
N ALA A 158 6.59 -15.97 -11.71
CA ALA A 158 7.66 -16.81 -12.26
C ALA A 158 7.19 -18.25 -12.60
N GLY A 159 5.88 -18.50 -12.63
CA GLY A 159 5.27 -19.80 -12.98
C GLY A 159 5.22 -20.81 -11.83
N GLY A 160 5.54 -20.40 -10.61
CA GLY A 160 5.59 -21.26 -9.42
C GLY A 160 6.90 -22.02 -9.27
N PHE A 161 6.95 -22.84 -8.26
CA PHE A 161 8.11 -23.69 -7.95
C PHE A 161 8.28 -24.85 -8.93
N THR A 162 9.52 -25.33 -9.06
CA THR A 162 9.78 -26.64 -9.68
C THR A 162 9.58 -27.77 -8.64
N ASP A 163 9.50 -29.01 -9.11
CA ASP A 163 9.30 -30.19 -8.24
C ASP A 163 10.47 -30.43 -7.26
N VAL A 164 11.64 -29.87 -7.59
CA VAL A 164 12.86 -30.01 -6.77
C VAL A 164 13.16 -28.77 -5.93
N ALA A 165 12.24 -27.84 -5.83
CA ALA A 165 12.43 -26.61 -5.08
C ALA A 165 12.40 -26.81 -3.55
N ALA A 166 13.34 -26.21 -2.83
CA ALA A 166 13.34 -26.16 -1.37
C ALA A 166 12.46 -24.98 -0.88
N ILE A 167 11.14 -25.16 -0.89
CA ILE A 167 10.15 -24.12 -0.60
C ILE A 167 10.23 -23.58 0.83
N SER A 168 10.83 -24.32 1.77
CA SER A 168 11.04 -23.87 3.15
C SER A 168 12.30 -23.03 3.36
N LYS A 169 13.15 -22.88 2.34
CA LYS A 169 14.45 -22.19 2.41
C LYS A 169 14.63 -21.12 1.34
N VAL A 170 13.53 -20.47 0.95
CA VAL A 170 13.57 -19.36 -0.02
C VAL A 170 14.31 -18.18 0.60
N LYS A 171 15.18 -17.53 -0.17
CA LYS A 171 15.98 -16.39 0.29
C LYS A 171 15.65 -15.14 -0.49
N ILE A 172 15.45 -14.04 0.22
CA ILE A 172 15.36 -12.70 -0.35
C ILE A 172 16.68 -12.00 -0.07
N LEU A 173 17.41 -11.67 -1.11
CA LEU A 173 18.65 -10.89 -1.01
C LEU A 173 18.31 -9.43 -1.30
N ARG A 174 18.56 -8.57 -0.33
CA ARG A 174 18.21 -7.14 -0.36
C ARG A 174 19.43 -6.30 -0.03
N MET A 175 19.56 -5.17 -0.71
CA MET A 175 20.51 -4.13 -0.32
C MET A 175 19.79 -3.08 0.52
N GLU A 176 20.18 -2.91 1.77
CA GLU A 176 19.67 -1.84 2.65
C GLU A 176 20.85 -1.02 3.16
N ASN A 177 20.82 0.29 2.94
CA ASN A 177 21.87 1.23 3.38
C ASN A 177 23.31 0.84 2.95
N GLY A 178 23.44 0.19 1.78
CA GLY A 178 24.72 -0.30 1.27
C GLY A 178 25.16 -1.67 1.83
N GLU A 179 24.40 -2.25 2.73
CA GLU A 179 24.65 -3.57 3.28
C GLU A 179 23.79 -4.65 2.62
N LYS A 180 24.37 -5.84 2.47
CA LYS A 180 23.67 -7.01 1.94
C LYS A 180 22.92 -7.71 3.08
N LYS A 181 21.61 -7.82 2.98
CA LYS A 181 20.73 -8.54 3.90
C LYS A 181 20.15 -9.75 3.22
N SER A 182 20.22 -10.90 3.89
CA SER A 182 19.56 -12.13 3.45
C SER A 182 18.43 -12.47 4.42
N ILE A 183 17.22 -12.60 3.88
CA ILE A 183 16.02 -12.98 4.65
C ILE A 183 15.60 -14.35 4.16
N GLU A 184 15.63 -15.36 5.06
CA GLU A 184 15.15 -16.69 4.74
C GLU A 184 13.67 -16.80 5.09
N VAL A 185 12.86 -17.31 4.17
CA VAL A 185 11.41 -17.39 4.28
C VAL A 185 10.96 -18.84 4.02
N ASP A 186 10.18 -19.38 4.93
CA ASP A 186 9.49 -20.65 4.75
C ASP A 186 8.14 -20.46 4.07
N VAL A 187 8.12 -20.59 2.75
CA VAL A 187 6.91 -20.42 1.94
C VAL A 187 5.90 -21.55 2.16
N SER A 188 6.33 -22.70 2.72
CA SER A 188 5.41 -23.81 3.03
C SER A 188 4.37 -23.41 4.08
N LYS A 189 4.70 -22.51 4.99
CA LYS A 189 3.78 -21.95 5.99
C LYS A 189 2.68 -21.10 5.36
N ILE A 190 2.99 -20.43 4.26
CA ILE A 190 2.00 -19.64 3.53
C ILE A 190 1.07 -20.57 2.74
N THR A 191 1.66 -21.52 1.99
CA THR A 191 0.91 -22.34 1.03
C THR A 191 0.16 -23.50 1.67
N LYS A 192 0.69 -24.11 2.75
CA LYS A 192 0.07 -25.26 3.44
C LYS A 192 -0.78 -24.84 4.63
N GLU A 193 -0.35 -23.83 5.37
CA GLU A 193 -1.01 -23.39 6.60
C GLU A 193 -1.93 -22.17 6.38
N GLY A 194 -1.88 -21.55 5.20
CA GLY A 194 -2.67 -20.36 4.88
C GLY A 194 -2.26 -19.09 5.64
N ASN A 195 -1.08 -19.12 6.29
CA ASN A 195 -0.63 -18.02 7.13
C ASN A 195 0.03 -16.90 6.30
N LYS A 196 -0.76 -15.90 5.92
CA LYS A 196 -0.32 -14.75 5.12
C LYS A 196 0.74 -13.86 5.81
N GLN A 197 0.91 -13.96 7.12
CA GLN A 197 1.89 -13.15 7.85
C GLN A 197 3.34 -13.48 7.46
N TYR A 198 3.59 -14.66 6.89
CA TYR A 198 4.90 -15.06 6.38
C TYR A 198 5.14 -14.58 4.94
N ASP A 199 4.14 -13.98 4.28
CA ASP A 199 4.29 -13.46 2.92
C ASP A 199 4.95 -12.08 2.94
N VAL A 200 6.25 -12.07 2.72
CA VAL A 200 7.10 -10.87 2.86
C VAL A 200 6.90 -9.93 1.68
N PRO A 201 6.65 -8.62 1.92
CA PRO A 201 6.63 -7.63 0.85
C PRO A 201 8.02 -7.41 0.27
N LEU A 202 8.09 -7.43 -1.05
CA LEU A 202 9.32 -7.22 -1.82
C LEU A 202 9.55 -5.72 -2.05
N LYS A 203 10.83 -5.35 -2.05
CA LYS A 203 11.29 -4.00 -2.41
C LYS A 203 11.93 -4.03 -3.81
N PRO A 204 11.99 -2.89 -4.50
CA PRO A 204 12.74 -2.77 -5.74
C PRO A 204 14.16 -3.28 -5.61
N SER A 205 14.65 -3.99 -6.64
CA SER A 205 15.97 -4.61 -6.70
C SER A 205 16.19 -5.80 -5.77
N ASP A 206 15.15 -6.30 -5.09
CA ASP A 206 15.26 -7.57 -4.37
C ASP A 206 15.53 -8.72 -5.33
N VAL A 207 16.35 -9.67 -4.87
CA VAL A 207 16.59 -10.92 -5.57
C VAL A 207 16.00 -12.06 -4.73
N VAL A 208 14.97 -12.67 -5.26
CA VAL A 208 14.36 -13.89 -4.70
C VAL A 208 15.12 -15.09 -5.25
N TYR A 209 15.75 -15.84 -4.38
CA TYR A 209 16.47 -17.05 -4.74
C TYR A 209 15.79 -18.28 -4.14
N VAL A 210 15.39 -19.21 -5.00
CA VAL A 210 14.78 -20.49 -4.61
C VAL A 210 15.83 -21.59 -4.75
N PRO A 211 16.35 -22.14 -3.64
CA PRO A 211 17.34 -23.21 -3.72
C PRO A 211 16.71 -24.55 -4.13
N GLN A 212 17.56 -25.47 -4.56
CA GLN A 212 17.16 -26.85 -4.80
C GLN A 212 17.09 -27.62 -3.49
N SER A 213 16.10 -28.49 -3.37
CA SER A 213 16.05 -29.51 -2.31
C SER A 213 17.14 -30.55 -2.55
N LEU A 214 17.86 -30.90 -1.52
CA LEU A 214 18.93 -31.92 -1.61
C LEU A 214 18.39 -33.36 -1.53
N PHE A 215 17.08 -33.51 -1.25
CA PHE A 215 16.42 -34.81 -1.08
C PHE A 215 14.97 -34.75 -1.56
#